data_323fca1b3cca1e7e6bb2a7d88ce7811e
#
_entry.id   323fca1b3cca1e7e6bb2a7d88ce7811e
#
_cell.length_a   1.000
_cell.length_b   1.000
_cell.length_c   1.000
_cell.angle_alpha   90.00
_cell.angle_beta   90.00
_cell.angle_gamma   90.00
#
_symmetry.space_group_name_H-M   'P 1'
#
loop_
_entity.id
_entity.type
_entity.pdbx_description
1 polymer ?
#
loop_
_entity_poly.entity_id
_entity_poly.type
_entity_poly.pdbx_seq_one_letter_code
_entity_poly.pdbx_strand_id
1 'polypeptide(L)'
;MAKFKPIDYDIIYLSYDEPNAEKNYADLCKIVPWAKRVHGVDGSDAAHKACANLSETERFITVDGDNRIREDFLNQVLDFDEHEDLTSTVISWCGRNEINGLMYGNGGLKCWPKKYVLNMRTHENADENNVHAQVDFCWDAKYIQMNSCYSDVYNNETAGQAWRAGFREGVKLATDRGERISKEELKNNHWRCLHWLYIWTMIGADVKNGLWAIYGAREGLYMTMCTDWDYVQVRDFKYLTEYWNKTVSVHINDDNLLESIQQLGHSLIDELDIPISESPLDAQQSKFFKAVYQNPSRTDNQQFIEELK
;
A
#
# COMPACT_ATOMS: atom_id res chain seq x y z
N MET A 1 -5.83 -31.31 9.31
CA MET A 1 -5.36 -29.90 9.26
C MET A 1 -4.25 -29.77 8.23
N ALA A 2 -4.47 -28.98 7.19
CA ALA A 2 -3.44 -28.69 6.20
C ALA A 2 -2.47 -27.66 6.77
N LYS A 3 -1.19 -28.03 6.90
CA LYS A 3 -0.15 -27.09 7.33
C LYS A 3 0.37 -26.34 6.12
N PHE A 4 0.32 -25.04 6.19
CA PHE A 4 0.90 -24.13 5.19
C PHE A 4 2.22 -23.59 5.73
N LYS A 5 3.28 -23.70 4.91
CA LYS A 5 4.59 -23.12 5.21
C LYS A 5 5.07 -22.34 3.99
N PRO A 6 5.42 -21.06 4.11
CA PRO A 6 5.92 -20.26 2.98
C PRO A 6 7.09 -20.89 2.24
N ILE A 7 7.97 -21.59 2.95
CA ILE A 7 9.17 -22.23 2.39
C ILE A 7 8.84 -23.37 1.40
N ASP A 8 7.62 -23.91 1.43
CA ASP A 8 7.21 -25.02 0.56
C ASP A 8 6.74 -24.53 -0.83
N TYR A 9 6.69 -23.22 -1.07
CA TYR A 9 6.15 -22.60 -2.28
C TYR A 9 7.18 -21.75 -3.00
N ASP A 10 6.98 -21.59 -4.30
CA ASP A 10 7.74 -20.61 -5.08
C ASP A 10 7.50 -19.21 -4.56
N ILE A 11 8.58 -18.46 -4.36
CA ILE A 11 8.56 -17.03 -4.00
C ILE A 11 9.01 -16.25 -5.22
N ILE A 12 8.15 -15.36 -5.70
CA ILE A 12 8.34 -14.63 -6.96
C ILE A 12 8.31 -13.13 -6.67
N TYR A 13 9.43 -12.47 -6.94
CA TYR A 13 9.52 -11.02 -6.89
C TYR A 13 8.84 -10.43 -8.11
N LEU A 14 7.82 -9.61 -7.89
CA LEU A 14 7.03 -8.96 -8.92
C LEU A 14 7.33 -7.47 -8.97
N SER A 15 8.02 -7.02 -10.01
CA SER A 15 8.44 -5.63 -10.17
C SER A 15 8.20 -5.11 -11.58
N TYR A 16 8.08 -3.81 -11.70
CA TYR A 16 7.87 -3.14 -13.01
C TYR A 16 8.91 -2.05 -13.24
N ASP A 17 8.75 -0.87 -12.65
CA ASP A 17 9.60 0.31 -12.82
C ASP A 17 10.01 0.95 -11.48
N GLU A 18 9.88 0.21 -10.37
CA GLU A 18 10.22 0.74 -9.06
C GLU A 18 11.71 1.11 -9.01
N PRO A 19 12.06 2.34 -8.59
CA PRO A 19 13.44 2.82 -8.58
C PRO A 19 14.38 1.98 -7.72
N ASN A 20 13.84 1.27 -6.73
CA ASN A 20 14.55 0.42 -5.80
C ASN A 20 14.42 -1.10 -6.09
N ALA A 21 13.82 -1.48 -7.24
CA ALA A 21 13.54 -2.88 -7.57
C ALA A 21 14.78 -3.77 -7.54
N GLU A 22 15.90 -3.34 -8.13
CA GLU A 22 17.14 -4.14 -8.16
C GLU A 22 17.69 -4.39 -6.75
N LYS A 23 17.69 -3.36 -5.92
CA LYS A 23 18.15 -3.45 -4.53
C LYS A 23 17.24 -4.38 -3.71
N ASN A 24 15.94 -4.22 -3.84
CA ASN A 24 14.97 -5.02 -3.09
C ASN A 24 15.00 -6.49 -3.54
N TYR A 25 15.20 -6.76 -4.83
CA TYR A 25 15.40 -8.12 -5.32
C TYR A 25 16.68 -8.75 -4.78
N ALA A 26 17.78 -8.01 -4.78
CA ALA A 26 19.04 -8.49 -4.20
C ALA A 26 18.92 -8.78 -2.69
N ASP A 27 18.15 -7.95 -1.96
CA ASP A 27 17.86 -8.18 -0.54
C ASP A 27 16.97 -9.42 -0.35
N LEU A 28 15.96 -9.61 -1.19
CA LEU A 28 15.14 -10.82 -1.18
C LEU A 28 15.98 -12.09 -1.40
N CYS A 29 16.89 -12.08 -2.36
CA CYS A 29 17.75 -13.23 -2.67
C CYS A 29 18.71 -13.62 -1.53
N LYS A 30 19.00 -12.74 -0.58
CA LYS A 30 19.77 -13.08 0.63
C LYS A 30 18.97 -13.97 1.58
N ILE A 31 17.64 -13.75 1.64
CA ILE A 31 16.72 -14.50 2.50
C ILE A 31 16.19 -15.74 1.76
N VAL A 32 15.90 -15.58 0.46
CA VAL A 32 15.32 -16.60 -0.43
C VAL A 32 16.23 -16.75 -1.65
N PRO A 33 17.34 -17.54 -1.56
CA PRO A 33 18.28 -17.70 -2.68
C PRO A 33 17.65 -18.32 -3.95
N TRP A 34 16.52 -18.99 -3.81
CA TRP A 34 15.74 -19.59 -4.92
C TRP A 34 14.63 -18.69 -5.45
N ALA A 35 14.54 -17.43 -5.00
CA ALA A 35 13.51 -16.50 -5.46
C ALA A 35 13.58 -16.35 -6.97
N LYS A 36 12.41 -16.50 -7.61
CA LYS A 36 12.20 -16.20 -9.02
C LYS A 36 11.83 -14.73 -9.19
N ARG A 37 11.87 -14.22 -10.42
CA ARG A 37 11.51 -12.83 -10.71
C ARG A 37 10.67 -12.72 -11.97
N VAL A 38 9.62 -11.91 -11.88
CA VAL A 38 8.89 -11.34 -13.01
C VAL A 38 9.09 -9.83 -12.99
N HIS A 39 9.58 -9.25 -14.08
CA HIS A 39 9.95 -7.83 -14.14
C HIS A 39 9.52 -7.21 -15.46
N GLY A 40 9.01 -5.97 -15.42
CA GLY A 40 8.72 -5.16 -16.59
C GLY A 40 7.54 -5.65 -17.45
N VAL A 41 6.68 -6.50 -16.90
CA VAL A 41 5.46 -6.93 -17.58
C VAL A 41 4.40 -5.83 -17.43
N ASP A 42 3.94 -5.27 -18.55
CA ASP A 42 2.93 -4.21 -18.58
C ASP A 42 1.56 -4.78 -18.23
N GLY A 43 0.89 -4.14 -17.27
CA GLY A 43 -0.42 -4.56 -16.77
C GLY A 43 -0.36 -5.55 -15.60
N SER A 44 -1.15 -5.24 -14.56
CA SER A 44 -1.19 -6.05 -13.33
C SER A 44 -1.72 -7.46 -13.58
N ASP A 45 -2.70 -7.61 -14.46
CA ASP A 45 -3.26 -8.91 -14.84
C ASP A 45 -2.20 -9.80 -15.50
N ALA A 46 -1.53 -9.26 -16.53
CA ALA A 46 -0.49 -9.97 -17.25
C ALA A 46 0.70 -10.32 -16.36
N ALA A 47 1.10 -9.41 -15.47
CA ALA A 47 2.21 -9.58 -14.54
C ALA A 47 1.95 -10.72 -13.53
N HIS A 48 0.74 -10.78 -12.94
CA HIS A 48 0.37 -11.88 -12.04
C HIS A 48 0.24 -13.22 -12.77
N LYS A 49 -0.31 -13.24 -13.99
CA LYS A 49 -0.35 -14.44 -14.81
C LYS A 49 1.05 -14.92 -15.22
N ALA A 50 1.97 -14.00 -15.46
CA ALA A 50 3.37 -14.37 -15.70
C ALA A 50 4.00 -15.03 -14.45
N CYS A 51 3.70 -14.53 -13.24
CA CYS A 51 4.11 -15.21 -12.00
C CYS A 51 3.52 -16.62 -11.89
N ALA A 52 2.22 -16.76 -12.17
CA ALA A 52 1.57 -18.07 -12.15
C ALA A 52 2.18 -19.05 -13.15
N ASN A 53 2.52 -18.60 -14.36
CA ASN A 53 3.17 -19.43 -15.37
C ASN A 53 4.61 -19.82 -14.98
N LEU A 54 5.34 -18.93 -14.31
CA LEU A 54 6.70 -19.17 -13.83
C LEU A 54 6.74 -20.12 -12.63
N SER A 55 5.66 -20.19 -11.85
CA SER A 55 5.58 -21.03 -10.66
C SER A 55 5.52 -22.53 -11.04
N GLU A 56 6.24 -23.36 -10.29
CA GLU A 56 6.22 -24.82 -10.36
C GLU A 56 5.36 -25.45 -9.26
N THR A 57 4.92 -24.64 -8.29
CA THR A 57 4.09 -25.08 -7.16
C THR A 57 2.61 -24.73 -7.38
N GLU A 58 1.70 -25.47 -6.75
CA GLU A 58 0.24 -25.24 -6.82
C GLU A 58 -0.20 -23.87 -6.30
N ARG A 59 0.61 -23.31 -5.43
CA ARG A 59 0.51 -21.95 -4.92
C ARG A 59 1.87 -21.28 -5.05
N PHE A 60 1.87 -19.98 -5.15
CA PHE A 60 3.12 -19.19 -5.14
C PHE A 60 2.93 -17.92 -4.33
N ILE A 61 4.04 -17.37 -3.87
CA ILE A 61 4.06 -16.15 -3.08
C ILE A 61 4.64 -15.03 -3.93
N THR A 62 3.87 -13.94 -4.10
CA THR A 62 4.40 -12.70 -4.69
C THR A 62 4.97 -11.80 -3.61
N VAL A 63 6.09 -11.15 -3.95
CA VAL A 63 6.69 -10.04 -3.20
C VAL A 63 6.75 -8.86 -4.15
N ASP A 64 5.95 -7.81 -3.87
CA ASP A 64 5.89 -6.62 -4.72
C ASP A 64 7.22 -5.85 -4.72
N GLY A 65 7.52 -5.15 -5.81
CA GLY A 65 8.81 -4.52 -6.11
C GLY A 65 9.29 -3.49 -5.10
N ASP A 66 8.39 -2.91 -4.33
CA ASP A 66 8.68 -1.97 -3.24
C ASP A 66 8.75 -2.63 -1.85
N ASN A 67 8.57 -3.94 -1.77
CA ASN A 67 8.56 -4.69 -0.51
C ASN A 67 9.90 -5.37 -0.21
N ARG A 68 10.24 -5.39 1.08
CA ARG A 68 11.31 -6.22 1.65
C ARG A 68 10.71 -7.14 2.70
N ILE A 69 10.90 -8.43 2.52
CA ILE A 69 10.42 -9.41 3.49
C ILE A 69 11.38 -9.50 4.68
N ARG A 70 10.85 -9.91 5.83
CA ARG A 70 11.62 -10.21 7.03
C ARG A 70 12.04 -11.67 7.03
N GLU A 71 13.18 -11.95 7.62
CA GLU A 71 13.76 -13.31 7.65
C GLU A 71 12.84 -14.33 8.32
N ASP A 72 12.09 -13.92 9.33
CA ASP A 72 11.15 -14.78 10.06
C ASP A 72 9.89 -15.17 9.27
N PHE A 73 9.66 -14.56 8.10
CA PHE A 73 8.56 -14.95 7.21
C PHE A 73 8.61 -16.43 6.83
N LEU A 74 9.78 -16.96 6.53
CA LEU A 74 9.95 -18.35 6.09
C LEU A 74 9.70 -19.37 7.23
N ASN A 75 9.77 -18.92 8.47
CA ASN A 75 9.60 -19.78 9.66
C ASN A 75 8.12 -20.02 10.02
N GLN A 76 7.20 -19.36 9.31
CA GLN A 76 5.78 -19.50 9.62
C GLN A 76 5.26 -20.89 9.34
N VAL A 77 4.40 -21.34 10.23
CA VAL A 77 3.57 -22.53 10.05
C VAL A 77 2.14 -22.10 10.35
N LEU A 78 1.30 -22.08 9.33
CA LEU A 78 -0.12 -21.78 9.50
C LEU A 78 -0.92 -23.06 9.45
N ASP A 79 -1.81 -23.23 10.41
CA ASP A 79 -2.78 -24.32 10.44
C ASP A 79 -4.15 -23.77 10.02
N PHE A 80 -4.71 -24.32 8.96
CA PHE A 80 -6.04 -23.97 8.49
C PHE A 80 -7.04 -25.04 8.87
N ASP A 81 -8.27 -24.63 9.11
CA ASP A 81 -9.36 -25.55 9.41
C ASP A 81 -9.60 -26.48 8.20
N GLU A 82 -9.96 -27.73 8.42
CA GLU A 82 -10.23 -28.72 7.37
C GLU A 82 -11.39 -28.31 6.46
N HIS A 83 -12.24 -27.41 6.94
CA HIS A 83 -13.39 -26.89 6.18
C HIS A 83 -13.05 -25.65 5.35
N GLU A 84 -11.83 -25.13 5.45
CA GLU A 84 -11.45 -23.94 4.72
C GLU A 84 -11.05 -24.30 3.29
N ASP A 85 -11.79 -23.75 2.31
CA ASP A 85 -11.45 -23.92 0.91
C ASP A 85 -10.28 -23.01 0.53
N LEU A 86 -9.08 -23.56 0.56
CA LEU A 86 -7.87 -22.87 0.17
C LEU A 86 -7.61 -22.90 -1.34
N THR A 87 -8.39 -23.64 -2.13
CA THR A 87 -8.13 -23.82 -3.57
C THR A 87 -8.29 -22.54 -4.39
N SER A 88 -9.18 -21.64 -3.92
CA SER A 88 -9.45 -20.33 -4.53
C SER A 88 -9.14 -19.14 -3.60
N THR A 89 -8.64 -19.39 -2.38
CA THR A 89 -8.43 -18.36 -1.38
C THR A 89 -6.99 -17.84 -1.42
N VAL A 90 -6.85 -16.52 -1.48
CA VAL A 90 -5.57 -15.81 -1.40
C VAL A 90 -5.24 -15.55 0.09
N ILE A 91 -4.03 -15.89 0.50
CA ILE A 91 -3.54 -15.53 1.84
C ILE A 91 -2.71 -14.25 1.69
N SER A 92 -3.06 -13.22 2.43
CA SER A 92 -2.40 -11.92 2.37
C SER A 92 -1.87 -11.51 3.74
N TRP A 93 -0.66 -10.97 3.79
CA TRP A 93 -0.06 -10.42 5.01
C TRP A 93 -0.05 -8.90 4.98
N CYS A 94 -0.07 -8.29 6.16
CA CYS A 94 0.11 -6.85 6.28
C CYS A 94 1.54 -6.47 5.87
N GLY A 95 1.67 -5.32 5.22
CA GLY A 95 2.95 -4.63 5.04
C GLY A 95 3.01 -3.42 5.97
N ARG A 96 4.20 -3.10 6.49
CA ARG A 96 4.46 -1.87 7.23
C ARG A 96 5.00 -0.82 6.27
N ASN A 97 4.30 0.27 6.12
CA ASN A 97 4.77 1.37 5.28
C ASN A 97 5.89 2.16 5.99
N GLU A 98 7.03 2.31 5.32
CA GLU A 98 8.20 2.99 5.86
C GLU A 98 7.96 4.50 6.07
N ILE A 99 7.12 5.11 5.24
CA ILE A 99 6.83 6.55 5.32
C ILE A 99 6.19 6.89 6.67
N ASN A 100 5.10 6.21 7.00
CA ASN A 100 4.23 6.61 8.11
C ASN A 100 3.99 5.52 9.16
N GLY A 101 4.53 4.33 8.94
CA GLY A 101 4.44 3.23 9.87
C GLY A 101 3.12 2.46 9.87
N LEU A 102 2.19 2.81 8.99
CA LEU A 102 0.93 2.09 8.88
C LEU A 102 1.14 0.63 8.56
N MET A 103 0.46 -0.21 9.32
CA MET A 103 0.35 -1.65 9.08
C MET A 103 -1.12 -1.96 8.78
N TYR A 104 -1.44 -2.19 7.54
CA TYR A 104 -2.81 -2.54 7.13
C TYR A 104 -2.83 -3.28 5.80
N GLY A 105 -3.97 -3.89 5.55
CA GLY A 105 -4.44 -4.34 4.26
C GLY A 105 -3.53 -5.30 3.53
N ASN A 106 -3.71 -5.34 2.26
CA ASN A 106 -3.00 -6.16 1.32
C ASN A 106 -1.60 -5.59 1.05
N GLY A 107 -0.69 -5.72 2.03
CA GLY A 107 0.73 -5.48 1.78
C GLY A 107 1.21 -6.34 0.61
N GLY A 108 2.19 -5.93 -0.16
CA GLY A 108 2.67 -6.62 -1.36
C GLY A 108 3.19 -8.05 -1.19
N LEU A 109 2.81 -8.72 -0.08
CA LEU A 109 3.16 -10.09 0.23
C LEU A 109 1.89 -10.95 0.26
N LYS A 110 1.70 -11.78 -0.78
CA LYS A 110 0.50 -12.60 -0.95
C LYS A 110 0.82 -14.00 -1.45
N CYS A 111 0.11 -15.00 -0.94
CA CYS A 111 0.15 -16.36 -1.46
C CYS A 111 -1.10 -16.66 -2.29
N TRP A 112 -0.87 -16.89 -3.57
CA TRP A 112 -1.88 -17.06 -4.59
C TRP A 112 -2.05 -18.54 -4.97
N PRO A 113 -3.29 -19.05 -5.12
CA PRO A 113 -3.51 -20.31 -5.83
C PRO A 113 -3.21 -20.11 -7.33
N LYS A 114 -2.29 -20.90 -7.88
CA LYS A 114 -1.88 -20.78 -9.29
C LYS A 114 -3.06 -20.87 -10.25
N LYS A 115 -3.93 -21.86 -10.08
CA LYS A 115 -5.12 -22.07 -10.92
C LYS A 115 -6.07 -20.87 -10.87
N TYR A 116 -6.23 -20.25 -9.71
CA TYR A 116 -7.06 -19.07 -9.55
C TYR A 116 -6.49 -17.89 -10.36
N VAL A 117 -5.19 -17.59 -10.22
CA VAL A 117 -4.54 -16.46 -10.91
C VAL A 117 -4.63 -16.61 -12.44
N LEU A 118 -4.45 -17.80 -12.98
CA LEU A 118 -4.57 -18.02 -14.42
C LEU A 118 -5.97 -17.70 -14.98
N ASN A 119 -7.01 -17.76 -14.15
CA ASN A 119 -8.40 -17.52 -14.53
C ASN A 119 -9.02 -16.27 -13.92
N MET A 120 -8.32 -15.55 -13.03
CA MET A 120 -8.86 -14.37 -12.34
C MET A 120 -9.16 -13.23 -13.29
N ARG A 121 -10.09 -12.38 -12.87
CA ARG A 121 -10.34 -11.06 -13.45
C ARG A 121 -9.77 -9.99 -12.56
N THR A 122 -9.12 -9.01 -13.16
CA THR A 122 -8.61 -7.85 -12.47
C THR A 122 -9.38 -6.59 -12.90
N HIS A 123 -9.11 -5.47 -12.24
CA HIS A 123 -9.70 -4.18 -12.60
C HIS A 123 -9.49 -3.81 -14.07
N GLU A 124 -8.43 -4.32 -14.72
CA GLU A 124 -8.13 -4.08 -16.14
C GLU A 124 -9.15 -4.77 -17.07
N ASN A 125 -9.82 -5.81 -16.59
CA ASN A 125 -10.82 -6.59 -17.32
C ASN A 125 -12.22 -6.43 -16.70
N ALA A 126 -12.43 -5.41 -15.87
CA ALA A 126 -13.70 -5.16 -15.23
C ALA A 126 -14.72 -4.58 -16.20
N ASP A 127 -16.00 -4.91 -16.00
CA ASP A 127 -17.12 -4.29 -16.71
C ASP A 127 -17.22 -2.82 -16.33
N GLU A 128 -17.43 -1.95 -17.31
CA GLU A 128 -17.58 -0.49 -17.12
C GLU A 128 -18.70 -0.11 -16.13
N ASN A 129 -19.69 -0.96 -15.97
CA ASN A 129 -20.79 -0.76 -15.03
C ASN A 129 -20.50 -1.23 -13.60
N ASN A 130 -19.33 -1.84 -13.36
CA ASN A 130 -18.94 -2.32 -12.04
C ASN A 130 -17.84 -1.43 -11.43
N VAL A 131 -18.26 -0.34 -10.79
CA VAL A 131 -17.34 0.65 -10.20
C VAL A 131 -16.41 0.03 -9.16
N HIS A 132 -16.91 -0.90 -8.34
CA HIS A 132 -16.08 -1.60 -7.37
C HIS A 132 -14.95 -2.40 -8.03
N ALA A 133 -15.29 -3.13 -9.09
CA ALA A 133 -14.30 -3.89 -9.87
C ALA A 133 -13.27 -2.99 -10.57
N GLN A 134 -13.62 -1.75 -10.87
CA GLN A 134 -12.70 -0.81 -11.52
C GLN A 134 -11.63 -0.26 -10.58
N VAL A 135 -11.87 -0.23 -9.29
CA VAL A 135 -10.94 0.37 -8.30
C VAL A 135 -10.12 -0.69 -7.58
N ASP A 136 -10.71 -1.87 -7.33
CA ASP A 136 -10.05 -2.94 -6.60
C ASP A 136 -9.35 -3.90 -7.57
N PHE A 137 -8.06 -4.17 -7.34
CA PHE A 137 -7.22 -4.99 -8.23
C PHE A 137 -7.82 -6.36 -8.53
N CYS A 138 -8.31 -7.04 -7.53
CA CYS A 138 -8.85 -8.40 -7.65
C CYS A 138 -10.13 -8.52 -6.82
N TRP A 139 -11.17 -7.88 -7.29
CA TRP A 139 -12.43 -7.66 -6.61
C TRP A 139 -13.23 -8.94 -6.33
N ASP A 140 -13.01 -10.01 -7.09
CA ASP A 140 -13.69 -11.31 -6.91
C ASP A 140 -12.88 -12.31 -6.07
N ALA A 141 -11.68 -11.92 -5.61
CA ALA A 141 -10.85 -12.80 -4.82
C ALA A 141 -11.39 -12.99 -3.40
N LYS A 142 -11.35 -14.22 -2.93
CA LYS A 142 -11.54 -14.54 -1.52
C LYS A 142 -10.20 -14.41 -0.79
N TYR A 143 -10.15 -13.58 0.23
CA TYR A 143 -8.93 -13.32 1.01
C TYR A 143 -9.03 -13.85 2.43
N ILE A 144 -7.94 -14.46 2.89
CA ILE A 144 -7.63 -14.59 4.31
C ILE A 144 -6.56 -13.54 4.62
N GLN A 145 -6.97 -12.49 5.32
CA GLN A 145 -6.06 -11.43 5.75
C GLN A 145 -5.39 -11.80 7.07
N MET A 146 -4.09 -12.00 7.02
CA MET A 146 -3.28 -12.25 8.21
C MET A 146 -2.99 -10.92 8.92
N ASN A 147 -3.10 -10.91 10.26
CA ASN A 147 -2.80 -9.73 11.07
C ASN A 147 -1.29 -9.49 11.27
N SER A 148 -0.48 -10.51 11.02
CA SER A 148 0.97 -10.42 11.15
C SER A 148 1.60 -9.68 9.98
N CYS A 149 2.67 -8.94 10.27
CA CYS A 149 3.41 -8.12 9.31
C CYS A 149 4.80 -8.72 9.10
N TYR A 150 5.09 -9.15 7.88
CA TYR A 150 6.35 -9.78 7.49
C TYR A 150 7.05 -9.07 6.33
N SER A 151 6.56 -7.89 5.95
CA SER A 151 7.24 -7.06 4.96
C SER A 151 7.22 -5.59 5.35
N ASP A 152 8.24 -4.87 4.92
CA ASP A 152 8.34 -3.41 4.99
C ASP A 152 8.26 -2.85 3.57
N VAL A 153 7.42 -1.81 3.37
CA VAL A 153 7.11 -1.21 2.07
C VAL A 153 7.91 0.07 1.90
N TYR A 154 8.78 0.09 0.89
CA TYR A 154 9.69 1.20 0.56
C TYR A 154 9.25 1.90 -0.73
N ASN A 155 8.18 2.65 -0.64
CA ASN A 155 7.60 3.39 -1.77
C ASN A 155 7.96 4.89 -1.77
N ASN A 156 9.16 5.22 -1.27
CA ASN A 156 9.64 6.59 -1.08
C ASN A 156 11.09 6.82 -1.60
N GLU A 157 11.57 6.00 -2.52
CA GLU A 157 12.93 6.14 -3.06
C GLU A 157 13.10 7.44 -3.87
N THR A 158 12.08 7.84 -4.60
CA THR A 158 12.02 9.14 -5.32
C THR A 158 10.83 9.97 -4.85
N ALA A 159 10.89 11.28 -5.08
CA ALA A 159 9.79 12.20 -4.80
C ALA A 159 8.49 11.79 -5.51
N GLY A 160 8.58 11.46 -6.80
CA GLY A 160 7.41 11.01 -7.58
C GLY A 160 6.82 9.69 -7.10
N GLN A 161 7.65 8.75 -6.66
CA GLN A 161 7.17 7.49 -6.08
C GLN A 161 6.42 7.75 -4.76
N ALA A 162 6.99 8.57 -3.88
CA ALA A 162 6.40 8.93 -2.59
C ALA A 162 5.08 9.70 -2.77
N TRP A 163 5.09 10.70 -3.66
CA TRP A 163 3.89 11.45 -4.01
C TRP A 163 2.78 10.51 -4.52
N ARG A 164 3.09 9.63 -5.48
CA ARG A 164 2.13 8.68 -6.05
C ARG A 164 1.55 7.74 -4.98
N ALA A 165 2.38 7.27 -4.06
CA ALA A 165 1.93 6.44 -2.94
C ALA A 165 0.91 7.18 -2.07
N GLY A 166 1.23 8.39 -1.63
CA GLY A 166 0.32 9.23 -0.85
C GLY A 166 -0.95 9.59 -1.61
N PHE A 167 -0.81 10.06 -2.86
CA PHE A 167 -1.92 10.46 -3.72
C PHE A 167 -2.96 9.34 -3.86
N ARG A 168 -2.51 8.13 -4.20
CA ARG A 168 -3.39 6.98 -4.34
C ARG A 168 -4.11 6.61 -3.06
N GLU A 169 -3.43 6.70 -1.93
CA GLU A 169 -4.06 6.42 -0.64
C GLU A 169 -5.06 7.53 -0.24
N GLY A 170 -4.73 8.79 -0.48
CA GLY A 170 -5.66 9.91 -0.28
C GLY A 170 -6.96 9.73 -1.06
N VAL A 171 -6.87 9.30 -2.33
CA VAL A 171 -8.03 8.99 -3.17
C VAL A 171 -8.83 7.80 -2.62
N LYS A 172 -8.17 6.68 -2.36
CA LYS A 172 -8.84 5.45 -1.90
C LYS A 172 -9.55 5.62 -0.56
N LEU A 173 -8.92 6.34 0.38
CA LEU A 173 -9.49 6.58 1.70
C LEU A 173 -10.64 7.62 1.70
N ALA A 174 -10.82 8.33 0.59
CA ALA A 174 -11.95 9.23 0.33
C ALA A 174 -13.10 8.54 -0.42
N THR A 175 -13.03 7.22 -0.58
CA THR A 175 -14.06 6.43 -1.27
C THR A 175 -14.54 5.29 -0.37
N ASP A 176 -15.78 4.87 -0.55
CA ASP A 176 -16.30 3.63 0.02
C ASP A 176 -16.65 2.66 -1.12
N ARG A 177 -16.08 1.46 -1.08
CA ARG A 177 -16.24 0.41 -2.11
C ARG A 177 -16.03 0.93 -3.54
N GLY A 178 -15.10 1.86 -3.70
CA GLY A 178 -14.76 2.46 -4.99
C GLY A 178 -15.67 3.61 -5.42
N GLU A 179 -16.66 3.97 -4.65
CA GLU A 179 -17.54 5.13 -4.90
C GLU A 179 -17.09 6.33 -4.06
N ARG A 180 -17.13 7.52 -4.67
CA ARG A 180 -16.86 8.78 -3.97
C ARG A 180 -17.91 8.99 -2.88
N ILE A 181 -17.46 9.20 -1.66
CA ILE A 181 -18.36 9.55 -0.55
C ILE A 181 -18.64 11.06 -0.50
N SER A 182 -19.74 11.45 0.13
CA SER A 182 -20.02 12.87 0.39
C SER A 182 -19.09 13.43 1.49
N LYS A 183 -18.96 14.75 1.57
CA LYS A 183 -18.21 15.43 2.65
C LYS A 183 -18.76 15.08 4.04
N GLU A 184 -20.04 14.87 4.16
CA GLU A 184 -20.70 14.49 5.41
C GLU A 184 -20.41 13.03 5.75
N GLU A 185 -20.45 12.13 4.77
CA GLU A 185 -20.12 10.73 4.96
C GLU A 185 -18.63 10.54 5.31
N LEU A 186 -17.72 11.36 4.78
CA LEU A 186 -16.31 11.32 5.14
C LEU A 186 -16.11 11.46 6.65
N LYS A 187 -16.84 12.37 7.32
CA LYS A 187 -16.79 12.56 8.78
C LYS A 187 -17.31 11.36 9.55
N ASN A 188 -18.26 10.64 8.98
CA ASN A 188 -18.91 9.46 9.56
C ASN A 188 -18.34 8.15 9.02
N ASN A 189 -17.33 8.22 8.14
CA ASN A 189 -16.70 7.06 7.55
C ASN A 189 -16.12 6.14 8.65
N HIS A 190 -15.93 4.88 8.29
CA HIS A 190 -15.38 3.93 9.24
C HIS A 190 -14.12 4.50 9.90
N TRP A 191 -14.07 4.48 11.23
CA TRP A 191 -13.00 5.10 12.02
C TRP A 191 -11.58 4.74 11.56
N ARG A 192 -11.37 3.54 10.99
CA ARG A 192 -10.10 3.12 10.41
C ARG A 192 -9.71 3.97 9.20
N CYS A 193 -10.65 4.24 8.30
CA CYS A 193 -10.36 5.04 7.11
C CYS A 193 -9.98 6.48 7.46
N LEU A 194 -10.70 7.12 8.38
CA LEU A 194 -10.34 8.44 8.90
C LEU A 194 -8.98 8.43 9.62
N HIS A 195 -8.73 7.41 10.43
CA HIS A 195 -7.45 7.27 11.14
C HIS A 195 -6.28 7.08 10.17
N TRP A 196 -6.43 6.23 9.15
CA TRP A 196 -5.40 6.03 8.13
C TRP A 196 -5.21 7.29 7.27
N LEU A 197 -6.30 7.97 6.94
CA LEU A 197 -6.25 9.24 6.22
C LEU A 197 -5.47 10.29 7.02
N TYR A 198 -5.74 10.42 8.32
CA TYR A 198 -4.96 11.28 9.22
C TYR A 198 -3.47 10.93 9.15
N ILE A 199 -3.11 9.66 9.26
CA ILE A 199 -1.71 9.23 9.24
C ILE A 199 -1.05 9.57 7.90
N TRP A 200 -1.70 9.31 6.77
CA TRP A 200 -1.16 9.64 5.45
C TRP A 200 -1.00 11.14 5.22
N THR A 201 -1.88 11.96 5.77
CA THR A 201 -1.87 13.42 5.59
C THR A 201 -0.98 14.16 6.59
N MET A 202 -0.49 13.48 7.65
CA MET A 202 0.20 14.13 8.76
C MET A 202 1.58 13.54 9.08
N ILE A 203 1.83 12.26 8.80
CA ILE A 203 3.00 11.51 9.31
C ILE A 203 3.92 11.12 8.17
N GLY A 204 5.24 11.37 8.35
CA GLY A 204 6.25 10.94 7.36
C GLY A 204 7.47 11.87 7.23
N ALA A 205 7.47 13.03 7.85
CA ALA A 205 8.56 14.02 7.70
C ALA A 205 9.95 13.54 8.16
N ASP A 206 10.03 12.41 8.84
CA ASP A 206 11.27 11.82 9.38
C ASP A 206 11.99 10.88 8.41
N VAL A 207 11.43 10.64 7.24
CA VAL A 207 12.04 9.76 6.22
C VAL A 207 12.24 10.47 4.88
N LYS A 208 13.12 9.91 4.06
CA LYS A 208 13.37 10.40 2.71
C LYS A 208 12.06 10.52 1.93
N ASN A 209 11.85 11.65 1.29
CA ASN A 209 10.67 11.95 0.49
C ASN A 209 9.31 11.82 1.23
N GLY A 210 9.30 11.75 2.56
CA GLY A 210 8.06 11.57 3.31
C GLY A 210 7.11 12.76 3.20
N LEU A 211 7.62 14.00 3.11
CA LEU A 211 6.80 15.19 2.84
C LEU A 211 6.11 15.12 1.47
N TRP A 212 6.74 14.53 0.46
CA TRP A 212 6.11 14.30 -0.84
C TRP A 212 4.93 13.34 -0.77
N ALA A 213 5.02 12.33 0.10
CA ALA A 213 3.89 11.44 0.33
C ALA A 213 2.73 12.15 1.05
N ILE A 214 3.04 13.00 2.03
CA ILE A 214 2.02 13.83 2.72
C ILE A 214 1.36 14.78 1.72
N TYR A 215 2.15 15.46 0.87
CA TYR A 215 1.63 16.31 -0.19
C TYR A 215 0.69 15.52 -1.10
N GLY A 216 1.14 14.38 -1.61
CA GLY A 216 0.33 13.52 -2.47
C GLY A 216 -0.98 13.08 -1.80
N ALA A 217 -0.95 12.68 -0.52
CA ALA A 217 -2.14 12.27 0.20
C ALA A 217 -3.16 13.41 0.36
N ARG A 218 -2.69 14.62 0.65
CA ARG A 218 -3.54 15.81 0.73
C ARG A 218 -4.11 16.19 -0.63
N GLU A 219 -3.29 16.17 -1.68
CA GLU A 219 -3.71 16.48 -3.05
C GLU A 219 -4.73 15.47 -3.55
N GLY A 220 -4.48 14.15 -3.37
CA GLY A 220 -5.40 13.10 -3.77
C GLY A 220 -6.76 13.19 -3.05
N LEU A 221 -6.74 13.48 -1.74
CA LEU A 221 -7.95 13.74 -0.96
C LEU A 221 -8.70 14.97 -1.50
N TYR A 222 -7.99 16.09 -1.70
CA TYR A 222 -8.59 17.33 -2.19
C TYR A 222 -9.20 17.17 -3.57
N MET A 223 -8.47 16.58 -4.50
CA MET A 223 -8.97 16.33 -5.87
C MET A 223 -10.19 15.42 -5.86
N THR A 224 -10.21 14.40 -5.00
CA THR A 224 -11.34 13.49 -4.90
C THR A 224 -12.58 14.14 -4.31
N MET A 225 -12.43 14.94 -3.25
CA MET A 225 -13.55 15.42 -2.45
C MET A 225 -14.03 16.83 -2.84
N CYS A 226 -13.13 17.66 -3.40
CA CYS A 226 -13.38 19.08 -3.58
C CYS A 226 -13.37 19.52 -5.07
N THR A 227 -13.12 18.59 -6.00
CA THR A 227 -13.11 18.89 -7.44
C THR A 227 -13.94 17.86 -8.24
N ASP A 228 -14.15 18.17 -9.52
CA ASP A 228 -14.80 17.23 -10.46
C ASP A 228 -13.81 16.27 -11.14
N TRP A 229 -12.60 16.12 -10.58
CA TRP A 229 -11.62 15.20 -11.12
C TRP A 229 -12.15 13.76 -11.14
N ASP A 230 -11.90 13.06 -12.25
CA ASP A 230 -12.24 11.64 -12.38
C ASP A 230 -11.29 10.77 -11.56
N TYR A 231 -11.69 10.46 -10.33
CA TYR A 231 -10.90 9.70 -9.36
C TYR A 231 -10.61 8.24 -9.79
N VAL A 232 -11.33 7.70 -10.77
CA VAL A 232 -11.04 6.37 -11.34
C VAL A 232 -9.67 6.35 -12.01
N GLN A 233 -9.15 7.49 -12.45
CA GLN A 233 -7.80 7.62 -13.01
C GLN A 233 -6.68 7.28 -12.01
N VAL A 234 -6.98 7.19 -10.71
CA VAL A 234 -6.01 6.77 -9.66
C VAL A 234 -5.37 5.40 -9.94
N ARG A 235 -6.02 4.56 -10.72
CA ARG A 235 -5.53 3.23 -11.13
C ARG A 235 -4.59 3.27 -12.33
N ASP A 236 -4.61 4.33 -13.11
CA ASP A 236 -3.77 4.50 -14.30
C ASP A 236 -2.41 5.07 -13.91
N PHE A 237 -1.41 4.19 -13.82
CA PHE A 237 -0.03 4.58 -13.47
C PHE A 237 0.62 5.45 -14.55
N LYS A 238 0.26 5.28 -15.83
CA LYS A 238 0.77 6.11 -16.92
C LYS A 238 0.24 7.53 -16.77
N TYR A 239 -1.07 7.67 -16.52
CA TYR A 239 -1.68 8.97 -16.21
C TYR A 239 -1.02 9.65 -15.01
N LEU A 240 -0.84 8.94 -13.89
CA LEU A 240 -0.21 9.50 -12.69
C LEU A 240 1.24 9.91 -12.93
N THR A 241 1.98 9.15 -13.74
CA THR A 241 3.34 9.51 -14.13
C THR A 241 3.36 10.77 -15.00
N GLU A 242 2.43 10.89 -15.94
CA GLU A 242 2.30 12.10 -16.75
C GLU A 242 1.87 13.31 -15.93
N TYR A 243 0.92 13.14 -15.03
CA TYR A 243 0.46 14.20 -14.13
C TYR A 243 1.60 14.70 -13.23
N TRP A 244 2.37 13.78 -12.64
CA TRP A 244 3.59 14.12 -11.91
C TRP A 244 4.54 14.97 -12.74
N ASN A 245 4.91 14.49 -13.93
CA ASN A 245 5.93 15.13 -14.77
C ASN A 245 5.48 16.48 -15.38
N LYS A 246 4.18 16.62 -15.69
CA LYS A 246 3.65 17.80 -16.40
C LYS A 246 3.04 18.84 -15.46
N THR A 247 2.67 18.44 -14.25
CA THR A 247 1.94 19.31 -13.32
C THR A 247 2.66 19.42 -12.00
N VAL A 248 2.79 18.33 -11.23
CA VAL A 248 3.29 18.41 -9.86
C VAL A 248 4.75 18.87 -9.81
N SER A 249 5.65 18.13 -10.45
CA SER A 249 7.09 18.42 -10.39
C SER A 249 7.52 19.71 -11.13
N VAL A 250 6.62 20.30 -11.91
CA VAL A 250 6.86 21.60 -12.57
C VAL A 250 6.60 22.77 -11.61
N HIS A 251 5.61 22.63 -10.74
CA HIS A 251 5.16 23.71 -9.85
C HIS A 251 5.64 23.55 -8.42
N ILE A 252 5.85 22.31 -7.98
CA ILE A 252 6.24 21.97 -6.60
C ILE A 252 7.65 21.39 -6.62
N ASN A 253 8.49 21.92 -5.74
CA ASN A 253 9.86 21.48 -5.50
C ASN A 253 10.17 21.52 -3.99
N ASP A 254 11.34 21.07 -3.58
CA ASP A 254 11.69 20.98 -2.15
C ASP A 254 11.64 22.33 -1.41
N ASP A 255 11.84 23.45 -2.10
CA ASP A 255 11.83 24.79 -1.50
C ASP A 255 10.42 25.27 -1.13
N ASN A 256 9.39 24.90 -1.91
CA ASN A 256 8.01 25.32 -1.70
C ASN A 256 7.08 24.16 -1.24
N LEU A 257 7.59 22.95 -1.10
CA LEU A 257 6.79 21.77 -0.76
C LEU A 257 6.04 21.93 0.57
N LEU A 258 6.70 22.40 1.62
CA LEU A 258 6.08 22.56 2.94
C LEU A 258 4.96 23.61 2.90
N GLU A 259 5.16 24.72 2.21
CA GLU A 259 4.13 25.74 2.02
C GLU A 259 2.92 25.17 1.25
N SER A 260 3.17 24.41 0.20
CA SER A 260 2.11 23.76 -0.59
C SER A 260 1.32 22.71 0.24
N ILE A 261 2.01 21.96 1.11
CA ILE A 261 1.35 21.07 2.08
C ILE A 261 0.44 21.86 3.03
N GLN A 262 0.91 23.00 3.54
CA GLN A 262 0.13 23.84 4.45
C GLN A 262 -1.10 24.44 3.77
N GLN A 263 -0.94 24.94 2.54
CA GLN A 263 -2.05 25.46 1.74
C GLN A 263 -3.13 24.41 1.49
N LEU A 264 -2.73 23.18 1.09
CA LEU A 264 -3.68 22.06 0.95
C LEU A 264 -4.30 21.69 2.31
N GLY A 265 -3.53 21.73 3.39
CA GLY A 265 -4.04 21.48 4.75
C GLY A 265 -5.13 22.46 5.13
N HIS A 266 -4.89 23.75 4.91
CA HIS A 266 -5.87 24.82 5.13
C HIS A 266 -7.15 24.57 4.32
N SER A 267 -7.01 24.33 3.00
CA SER A 267 -8.17 24.06 2.13
C SER A 267 -8.96 22.81 2.57
N LEU A 268 -8.31 21.74 3.00
CA LEU A 268 -8.96 20.53 3.48
C LEU A 268 -9.71 20.74 4.80
N ILE A 269 -9.16 21.56 5.71
CA ILE A 269 -9.83 21.92 6.96
C ILE A 269 -11.09 22.73 6.64
N ASP A 270 -10.99 23.76 5.81
CA ASP A 270 -12.10 24.64 5.47
C ASP A 270 -13.20 23.92 4.69
N GLU A 271 -12.82 23.07 3.73
CA GLU A 271 -13.78 22.41 2.84
C GLU A 271 -14.39 21.14 3.44
N LEU A 272 -13.62 20.38 4.22
CA LEU A 272 -14.03 19.06 4.69
C LEU A 272 -14.21 18.96 6.21
N ASP A 273 -13.76 19.99 6.97
CA ASP A 273 -13.80 20.00 8.43
C ASP A 273 -13.25 18.70 9.05
N ILE A 274 -12.10 18.22 8.51
CA ILE A 274 -11.41 17.02 9.00
C ILE A 274 -10.40 17.38 10.10
N PRO A 275 -10.11 16.46 11.03
CA PRO A 275 -9.26 16.74 12.20
C PRO A 275 -7.76 16.65 11.87
N ILE A 276 -7.28 17.43 10.91
CA ILE A 276 -5.85 17.56 10.60
C ILE A 276 -5.36 18.96 10.95
N SER A 277 -4.04 19.16 10.98
CA SER A 277 -3.43 20.48 11.08
C SER A 277 -2.98 20.97 9.70
N GLU A 278 -2.89 22.29 9.49
CA GLU A 278 -2.30 22.85 8.28
C GLU A 278 -0.87 22.32 8.08
N SER A 279 -0.03 22.41 9.11
CA SER A 279 1.29 21.79 9.10
C SER A 279 1.23 20.31 9.43
N PRO A 280 1.98 19.45 8.72
CA PRO A 280 2.14 18.05 9.11
C PRO A 280 2.97 17.95 10.42
N LEU A 281 3.02 16.79 11.01
CA LEU A 281 3.97 16.54 12.11
C LEU A 281 5.40 16.67 11.58
N ASP A 282 6.24 17.33 12.36
CA ASP A 282 7.66 17.43 12.03
C ASP A 282 8.40 16.06 12.12
N ALA A 283 9.68 16.06 11.80
CA ALA A 283 10.47 14.83 11.78
C ALA A 283 10.54 14.16 13.17
N GLN A 284 10.66 14.91 14.24
CA GLN A 284 10.72 14.36 15.60
C GLN A 284 9.35 13.79 16.02
N GLN A 285 8.29 14.52 15.74
CA GLN A 285 6.92 14.13 16.04
C GLN A 285 6.50 12.90 15.21
N SER A 286 6.86 12.87 13.91
CA SER A 286 6.59 11.72 13.03
C SER A 286 7.32 10.46 13.51
N LYS A 287 8.58 10.57 13.88
CA LYS A 287 9.35 9.48 14.47
C LYS A 287 8.75 8.95 15.76
N PHE A 288 8.37 9.87 16.66
CA PHE A 288 7.72 9.51 17.92
C PHE A 288 6.36 8.81 17.69
N PHE A 289 5.54 9.38 16.80
CA PHE A 289 4.26 8.75 16.43
C PHE A 289 4.45 7.33 15.95
N LYS A 290 5.38 7.11 15.02
CA LYS A 290 5.65 5.76 14.47
C LYS A 290 6.13 4.80 15.56
N ALA A 291 7.01 5.21 16.44
CA ALA A 291 7.49 4.38 17.55
C ALA A 291 6.35 3.94 18.48
N VAL A 292 5.41 4.84 18.79
CA VAL A 292 4.23 4.53 19.62
C VAL A 292 3.22 3.66 18.86
N TYR A 293 2.94 4.00 17.60
CA TYR A 293 1.91 3.35 16.80
C TYR A 293 2.29 1.93 16.38
N GLN A 294 3.56 1.72 16.04
CA GLN A 294 4.07 0.44 15.54
C GLN A 294 4.41 -0.54 16.65
N ASN A 295 4.38 -0.13 17.90
CA ASN A 295 4.71 -1.04 18.97
C ASN A 295 3.76 -2.26 18.93
N PRO A 296 4.26 -3.47 18.60
CA PRO A 296 3.45 -4.67 18.51
C PRO A 296 2.85 -5.07 19.87
N SER A 297 3.47 -4.63 20.94
CA SER A 297 2.99 -4.88 22.31
C SER A 297 2.17 -3.70 22.84
N ARG A 298 1.18 -3.22 22.09
CA ARG A 298 0.13 -2.38 22.70
C ARG A 298 -0.51 -3.02 23.95
N THR A 299 -0.33 -4.34 24.10
CA THR A 299 -0.73 -5.13 25.25
C THR A 299 0.39 -5.31 26.28
N ASP A 300 1.65 -5.05 25.91
CA ASP A 300 2.81 -5.16 26.78
C ASP A 300 3.50 -3.80 26.93
N ASN A 301 2.84 -2.91 27.68
CA ASN A 301 3.31 -1.56 27.92
C ASN A 301 4.64 -1.48 28.68
N GLN A 302 5.07 -2.56 29.35
CA GLN A 302 6.28 -2.54 30.17
C GLN A 302 7.56 -2.55 29.31
N GLN A 303 7.63 -3.41 28.31
CA GLN A 303 8.78 -3.49 27.43
C GLN A 303 8.97 -2.17 26.64
N PHE A 304 7.88 -1.58 26.18
CA PHE A 304 7.90 -0.32 25.46
C PHE A 304 8.39 0.86 26.31
N ILE A 305 7.99 0.92 27.59
CA ILE A 305 8.45 1.96 28.53
C ILE A 305 9.94 1.80 28.83
N GLU A 306 10.45 0.59 28.85
CA GLU A 306 11.88 0.31 29.05
C GLU A 306 12.73 0.68 27.84
N GLU A 307 12.22 0.48 26.61
CA GLU A 307 12.91 0.88 25.37
C GLU A 307 12.93 2.39 25.11
N LEU A 308 12.03 3.16 25.75
CA LEU A 308 11.99 4.63 25.66
C LEU A 308 12.86 5.34 26.71
N LYS A 309 13.38 4.62 27.70
CA LYS A 309 14.31 5.13 28.72
C LYS A 309 15.75 5.09 28.22
#